data_659f72d2fda63e58ef17e86734e5732b
#
_entry.id   659f72d2fda63e58ef17e86734e5732b
#
_cell.length_a   1.000
_cell.length_b   1.000
_cell.length_c   1.000
_cell.angle_alpha   90.00
_cell.angle_beta   90.00
_cell.angle_gamma   90.00
#
_symmetry.space_group_name_H-M   'P 1'
#
loop_
_entity.id
_entity.type
_entity.pdbx_description
1 polymer ?
#
loop_
_entity_poly.entity_id
_entity_poly.type
_entity_poly.pdbx_seq_one_letter_code
_entity_poly.pdbx_strand_id
1 'polypeptide(L)'
;MLKIDTYSHHFTITMPDHYQNTPIKGIMNGYLKLNLHYGYRKERGKFVREVKARYFAMDFNKQIFRLHINQLPSFLDHLRSYGYYGDKITIEDHPVDTSQYDKVEYDIDPKFILKEIQEGAIEYALEPMKYPAKIVELKTGEGKSLVSMKVGALLQSRFVMMIRAGYIDKWYLDLTQNTSILPEEVYIVKGHSSLMKLFKIIECDKLYLYKAVLISTATFRSYISQYENFDLETFDKIYPYRPYEYIDLLKTRCLMIDEGHQEFHFLFKLFLYTNVEMSLTTTATLTPDDPFLKKMSNLVYPLDQRFKPDTHQPYIHIRSLVYKLRDPRYIRYESAQGYSHTAFEGSILKHKPTTERYFDMVRSVIDEVYIPNYEKGRKTIIFVSTVAMATEMTKYLQECYPDLDVRRYVSEDPYTNLMDPDIRVTTPGSASTAHDIPGLFLNILTVALSSTQSNKQTIGRLRPLKDTNPFFYFFSCEDIIQHMHYQSAKKEQYYDKKLSYQVIPYQTYI
;
A
#
# COMPACT_ATOMS: atom_id res chain seq x y z
N MET A 1 23.10 23.89 24.45
CA MET A 1 23.20 22.43 24.53
C MET A 1 22.08 21.85 23.66
N LEU A 2 22.38 20.87 22.82
CA LEU A 2 21.39 20.21 21.98
C LEU A 2 20.80 19.03 22.75
N LYS A 3 19.47 18.97 22.89
CA LYS A 3 18.78 17.85 23.55
C LYS A 3 18.26 16.89 22.51
N ILE A 4 18.55 15.60 22.68
CA ILE A 4 18.05 14.49 21.86
C ILE A 4 17.31 13.53 22.78
N ASP A 5 16.01 13.32 22.51
CA ASP A 5 15.22 12.34 23.21
C ASP A 5 14.97 11.16 22.26
N THR A 6 15.29 9.93 22.70
CA THR A 6 15.14 8.71 21.91
C THR A 6 13.90 7.92 22.33
N TYR A 7 13.16 7.42 21.35
CA TYR A 7 11.95 6.61 21.47
C TYR A 7 12.08 5.35 20.62
N SER A 8 11.14 4.44 20.72
CA SER A 8 11.19 3.16 19.99
C SER A 8 11.39 3.30 18.48
N HIS A 9 10.65 4.19 17.82
CA HIS A 9 10.66 4.33 16.35
C HIS A 9 11.28 5.64 15.84
N HIS A 10 11.48 6.62 16.70
CA HIS A 10 12.02 7.94 16.34
C HIS A 10 12.88 8.51 17.44
N PHE A 11 13.56 9.61 17.12
CA PHE A 11 14.15 10.48 18.09
C PHE A 11 13.75 11.93 17.80
N THR A 12 13.68 12.73 18.85
CA THR A 12 13.44 14.16 18.76
C THR A 12 14.72 14.93 19.02
N ILE A 13 14.84 16.08 18.38
CA ILE A 13 15.94 17.02 18.55
C ILE A 13 15.32 18.34 18.97
N THR A 14 15.55 18.76 20.21
CA THR A 14 15.14 20.07 20.72
C THR A 14 16.25 21.06 20.50
N MET A 15 15.97 22.08 19.70
CA MET A 15 16.92 23.13 19.38
C MET A 15 16.98 24.14 20.53
N PRO A 16 18.18 24.67 20.86
CA PRO A 16 18.31 25.73 21.86
C PRO A 16 17.59 27.00 21.40
N ASP A 17 17.18 27.81 22.35
CA ASP A 17 16.58 29.12 22.08
C ASP A 17 17.47 29.95 21.16
N HIS A 18 16.83 30.71 20.28
CA HIS A 18 17.53 31.56 19.29
C HIS A 18 18.47 30.80 18.32
N TYR A 19 18.32 29.45 18.15
CA TYR A 19 19.18 28.66 17.28
C TYR A 19 19.21 29.19 15.82
N GLN A 20 18.18 29.94 15.42
CA GLN A 20 18.07 30.52 14.07
C GLN A 20 19.29 31.40 13.69
N ASN A 21 19.96 31.98 14.69
CA ASN A 21 21.12 32.86 14.55
C ASN A 21 22.45 32.16 14.88
N THR A 22 22.43 30.81 14.98
CA THR A 22 23.62 30.05 15.38
C THR A 22 24.06 29.09 14.25
N PRO A 23 25.33 28.63 14.22
CA PRO A 23 25.84 27.69 13.25
C PRO A 23 25.05 26.37 13.18
N ILE A 24 24.42 25.94 14.30
CA ILE A 24 23.66 24.70 14.38
C ILE A 24 22.51 24.67 13.40
N LYS A 25 21.90 25.80 13.06
CA LYS A 25 20.87 25.89 12.00
C LYS A 25 21.38 25.39 10.65
N GLY A 26 22.59 25.80 10.28
CA GLY A 26 23.22 25.38 9.02
C GLY A 26 23.50 23.87 9.01
N ILE A 27 24.00 23.34 10.11
CA ILE A 27 24.32 21.93 10.33
C ILE A 27 23.04 21.09 10.24
N MET A 28 21.97 21.48 10.94
CA MET A 28 20.67 20.82 10.89
C MET A 28 20.08 20.83 9.47
N ASN A 29 20.06 21.99 8.83
CA ASN A 29 19.55 22.12 7.45
C ASN A 29 20.36 21.26 6.47
N GLY A 30 21.67 21.11 6.66
CA GLY A 30 22.52 20.23 5.88
C GLY A 30 22.06 18.77 5.96
N TYR A 31 21.81 18.28 7.17
CA TYR A 31 21.34 16.92 7.39
C TYR A 31 19.90 16.71 6.88
N LEU A 32 19.00 17.65 7.19
CA LEU A 32 17.59 17.54 6.79
C LEU A 32 17.37 17.54 5.27
N LYS A 33 18.25 18.19 4.50
CA LYS A 33 18.23 18.14 3.02
C LYS A 33 18.38 16.72 2.46
N LEU A 34 19.08 15.82 3.17
CA LEU A 34 19.23 14.41 2.78
C LEU A 34 17.92 13.62 2.88
N ASN A 35 16.92 14.17 3.58
CA ASN A 35 15.62 13.60 3.84
C ASN A 35 14.50 14.30 3.06
N LEU A 36 14.85 15.02 1.98
CA LEU A 36 13.90 15.63 1.07
C LEU A 36 13.75 14.82 -0.20
N HIS A 37 12.55 14.39 -0.49
CA HIS A 37 12.19 13.79 -1.79
C HIS A 37 11.84 14.91 -2.76
N TYR A 38 12.56 14.96 -3.86
CA TYR A 38 12.36 15.97 -4.89
C TYR A 38 11.61 15.41 -6.09
N GLY A 39 10.87 16.27 -6.75
CA GLY A 39 10.25 16.03 -8.04
C GLY A 39 10.35 17.23 -8.95
N TYR A 40 9.70 17.14 -10.09
CA TYR A 40 9.66 18.22 -11.06
C TYR A 40 8.20 18.59 -11.37
N ARG A 41 7.90 19.89 -11.34
CA ARG A 41 6.63 20.45 -11.79
C ARG A 41 6.87 21.25 -13.06
N LYS A 42 5.96 21.13 -14.02
CA LYS A 42 6.01 21.97 -15.22
C LYS A 42 5.35 23.31 -14.91
N GLU A 43 6.13 24.38 -14.95
CA GLU A 43 5.66 25.75 -14.77
C GLU A 43 6.09 26.60 -15.96
N ARG A 44 5.11 27.23 -16.64
CA ARG A 44 5.34 28.07 -17.84
C ARG A 44 6.27 27.42 -18.89
N GLY A 45 6.07 26.11 -19.13
CA GLY A 45 6.87 25.34 -20.09
C GLY A 45 8.23 24.84 -19.61
N LYS A 46 8.69 25.22 -18.42
CA LYS A 46 9.95 24.76 -17.81
C LYS A 46 9.70 23.76 -16.70
N PHE A 47 10.61 22.80 -16.53
CA PHE A 47 10.60 21.90 -15.39
C PHE A 47 11.27 22.57 -14.20
N VAL A 48 10.50 22.81 -13.14
CA VAL A 48 11.00 23.38 -11.87
C VAL A 48 11.09 22.25 -10.84
N ARG A 49 12.24 22.14 -10.18
CA ARG A 49 12.44 21.18 -9.08
C ARG A 49 11.66 21.63 -7.85
N GLU A 50 10.85 20.75 -7.30
CA GLU A 50 10.08 21.01 -6.08
C GLU A 50 10.26 19.89 -5.05
N VAL A 51 10.04 20.19 -3.77
CA VAL A 51 10.02 19.20 -2.70
C VAL A 51 8.66 18.52 -2.73
N LYS A 52 8.63 17.25 -3.12
CA LYS A 52 7.42 16.41 -3.08
C LYS A 52 7.04 15.97 -1.68
N ALA A 53 8.05 15.59 -0.89
CA ALA A 53 7.82 15.06 0.44
C ALA A 53 9.03 15.30 1.37
N ARG A 54 8.76 15.42 2.67
CA ARG A 54 9.76 15.52 3.74
C ARG A 54 9.72 14.24 4.56
N TYR A 55 10.87 13.59 4.73
CA TYR A 55 11.05 12.39 5.54
C TYR A 55 11.66 12.77 6.90
N PHE A 56 11.09 13.76 7.51
CA PHE A 56 11.26 14.24 8.87
C PHE A 56 10.00 15.02 9.27
N ALA A 57 9.81 15.20 10.56
CA ALA A 57 8.77 16.08 11.11
C ALA A 57 9.41 17.27 11.83
N MET A 58 8.65 18.33 11.98
CA MET A 58 9.01 19.48 12.81
C MET A 58 7.73 20.10 13.37
N ASP A 59 7.81 20.65 14.56
CA ASP A 59 6.73 21.44 15.14
C ASP A 59 6.53 22.78 14.39
N PHE A 60 5.40 23.41 14.63
CA PHE A 60 5.06 24.70 13.99
C PHE A 60 6.16 25.75 14.20
N ASN A 61 6.74 25.84 15.41
CA ASN A 61 7.79 26.79 15.75
C ASN A 61 9.18 26.41 15.22
N LYS A 62 9.31 25.21 14.61
CA LYS A 62 10.57 24.66 14.10
C LYS A 62 11.66 24.53 15.18
N GLN A 63 11.27 24.31 16.42
CA GLN A 63 12.18 24.09 17.55
C GLN A 63 12.40 22.60 17.83
N ILE A 64 11.41 21.75 17.55
CA ILE A 64 11.51 20.30 17.72
C ILE A 64 11.50 19.64 16.36
N PHE A 65 12.51 18.83 16.08
CA PHE A 65 12.60 18.00 14.87
C PHE A 65 12.47 16.53 15.26
N ARG A 66 11.83 15.74 14.41
CA ARG A 66 11.67 14.28 14.57
C ARG A 66 12.30 13.57 13.39
N LEU A 67 13.14 12.59 13.68
CA LEU A 67 13.79 11.73 12.69
C LEU A 67 13.58 10.27 13.08
N HIS A 68 13.65 9.36 12.10
CA HIS A 68 13.53 7.93 12.35
C HIS A 68 14.70 7.42 13.20
N ILE A 69 14.45 6.51 14.15
CA ILE A 69 15.46 6.03 15.10
C ILE A 69 16.71 5.47 14.43
N ASN A 70 16.55 4.80 13.28
CA ASN A 70 17.67 4.23 12.53
C ASN A 70 18.60 5.29 11.90
N GLN A 71 18.22 6.57 11.95
CA GLN A 71 19.08 7.69 11.52
C GLN A 71 19.96 8.22 12.64
N LEU A 72 19.71 7.84 13.90
CA LEU A 72 20.44 8.37 15.04
C LEU A 72 21.97 8.24 14.91
N PRO A 73 22.54 7.07 14.54
CA PRO A 73 23.98 6.93 14.39
C PRO A 73 24.55 7.90 13.35
N SER A 74 23.95 7.96 12.16
CA SER A 74 24.42 8.86 11.09
C SER A 74 24.22 10.33 11.40
N PHE A 75 23.19 10.68 12.18
CA PHE A 75 22.97 12.03 12.66
C PHE A 75 24.03 12.46 13.70
N LEU A 76 24.38 11.59 14.65
CA LEU A 76 25.45 11.84 15.61
C LEU A 76 26.80 11.99 14.93
N ASP A 77 27.11 11.16 13.92
CA ASP A 77 28.34 11.29 13.14
C ASP A 77 28.37 12.62 12.36
N HIS A 78 27.26 13.03 11.80
CA HIS A 78 27.13 14.34 11.17
C HIS A 78 27.40 15.47 12.15
N LEU A 79 26.82 15.43 13.35
CA LEU A 79 27.07 16.44 14.41
C LEU A 79 28.56 16.46 14.84
N ARG A 80 29.17 15.27 15.02
CA ARG A 80 30.59 15.13 15.35
C ARG A 80 31.50 15.78 14.32
N SER A 81 31.19 15.66 13.04
CA SER A 81 31.97 16.26 11.95
C SER A 81 32.04 17.80 12.02
N TYR A 82 31.08 18.40 12.75
CA TYR A 82 31.05 19.86 13.04
C TYR A 82 31.44 20.22 14.47
N GLY A 83 32.02 19.28 15.22
CA GLY A 83 32.50 19.54 16.59
C GLY A 83 31.40 19.59 17.67
N TYR A 84 30.21 18.98 17.39
CA TYR A 84 29.15 18.79 18.38
C TYR A 84 29.23 17.37 18.94
N TYR A 85 29.76 17.25 20.17
CA TYR A 85 29.88 16.00 20.92
C TYR A 85 30.10 16.32 22.41
N GLY A 86 30.07 15.29 23.28
CA GLY A 86 30.28 15.41 24.72
C GLY A 86 29.23 16.31 25.37
N ASP A 87 29.67 17.31 26.12
CA ASP A 87 28.84 18.25 26.87
C ASP A 87 27.93 19.16 26.01
N LYS A 88 28.14 19.16 24.69
CA LYS A 88 27.30 19.94 23.78
C LYS A 88 25.99 19.21 23.40
N ILE A 89 25.89 17.92 23.68
CA ILE A 89 24.73 17.09 23.36
C ILE A 89 24.30 16.31 24.60
N THR A 90 23.02 16.37 24.92
CA THR A 90 22.40 15.48 25.92
C THR A 90 21.50 14.50 25.20
N ILE A 91 21.64 13.21 25.48
CA ILE A 91 20.77 12.14 24.95
C ILE A 91 20.02 11.56 26.15
N GLU A 92 18.69 11.56 26.05
CA GLU A 92 17.79 10.98 27.04
C GLU A 92 16.97 9.88 26.36
N ASP A 93 16.96 8.69 26.96
CA ASP A 93 16.23 7.54 26.45
C ASP A 93 14.86 7.40 27.13
N HIS A 94 13.81 7.26 26.32
CA HIS A 94 12.43 7.07 26.75
C HIS A 94 11.93 5.68 26.30
N PRO A 95 12.30 4.62 27.04
CA PRO A 95 11.87 3.27 26.72
C PRO A 95 10.35 3.15 26.83
N VAL A 96 9.79 2.23 26.06
CA VAL A 96 8.36 1.94 26.10
C VAL A 96 8.00 1.33 27.45
N ASP A 97 7.04 1.93 28.15
CA ASP A 97 6.52 1.38 29.40
C ASP A 97 5.46 0.31 29.12
N THR A 98 5.89 -0.94 29.11
CA THR A 98 5.00 -2.08 28.84
C THR A 98 4.04 -2.40 30.00
N SER A 99 4.24 -1.83 31.20
CA SER A 99 3.38 -2.03 32.36
C SER A 99 1.99 -1.39 32.21
N GLN A 100 1.86 -0.42 31.29
CA GLN A 100 0.62 0.31 31.01
C GLN A 100 -0.28 -0.38 29.97
N TYR A 101 0.18 -1.48 29.36
CA TYR A 101 -0.61 -2.16 28.33
C TYR A 101 -1.74 -2.99 28.96
N ASP A 102 -2.92 -2.87 28.34
CA ASP A 102 -4.04 -3.73 28.71
C ASP A 102 -3.80 -5.14 28.18
N LYS A 103 -4.02 -6.15 29.04
CA LYS A 103 -4.09 -7.54 28.60
C LYS A 103 -5.42 -7.75 27.89
N VAL A 104 -5.38 -8.00 26.58
CA VAL A 104 -6.55 -8.25 25.74
C VAL A 104 -6.43 -9.64 25.12
N GLU A 105 -7.35 -10.51 25.48
CA GLU A 105 -7.38 -11.90 25.02
C GLU A 105 -8.44 -12.09 23.92
N TYR A 106 -8.04 -12.76 22.85
CA TYR A 106 -8.91 -13.28 21.80
C TYR A 106 -8.22 -14.43 21.07
N ASP A 107 -9.00 -15.31 20.46
CA ASP A 107 -8.53 -16.48 19.76
C ASP A 107 -8.82 -16.38 18.27
N ILE A 108 -7.98 -17.03 17.46
CA ILE A 108 -8.24 -17.26 16.05
C ILE A 108 -9.18 -18.46 15.91
N ASP A 109 -10.14 -18.38 14.96
CA ASP A 109 -11.06 -19.48 14.68
C ASP A 109 -10.29 -20.79 14.42
N PRO A 110 -10.57 -21.89 15.14
CA PRO A 110 -9.87 -23.18 15.01
C PRO A 110 -9.89 -23.79 13.60
N LYS A 111 -10.80 -23.35 12.72
CA LYS A 111 -10.82 -23.78 11.31
C LYS A 111 -9.54 -23.45 10.54
N PHE A 112 -8.74 -22.46 11.01
CA PHE A 112 -7.51 -22.06 10.38
C PHE A 112 -6.32 -22.89 10.84
N ILE A 113 -5.83 -23.74 9.95
CA ILE A 113 -4.55 -24.43 10.11
C ILE A 113 -3.47 -23.56 9.49
N LEU A 114 -2.48 -23.16 10.27
CA LEU A 114 -1.36 -22.36 9.79
C LEU A 114 -0.52 -23.15 8.80
N LYS A 115 -0.03 -22.49 7.77
CA LYS A 115 0.98 -22.99 6.84
C LYS A 115 2.37 -22.69 7.41
N GLU A 116 3.37 -23.50 7.08
CA GLU A 116 4.77 -23.29 7.47
C GLU A 116 5.26 -21.86 7.25
N ILE A 117 4.92 -21.26 6.11
CA ILE A 117 5.25 -19.88 5.78
C ILE A 117 4.61 -18.87 6.74
N GLN A 118 3.41 -19.14 7.23
CA GLN A 118 2.71 -18.29 8.19
C GLN A 118 3.29 -18.46 9.60
N GLU A 119 3.63 -19.68 9.98
CA GLU A 119 4.32 -19.98 11.24
C GLU A 119 5.66 -19.26 11.29
N GLY A 120 6.51 -19.38 10.26
CA GLY A 120 7.77 -18.64 10.18
C GLY A 120 7.59 -17.12 10.20
N ALA A 121 6.53 -16.59 9.59
CA ALA A 121 6.22 -15.15 9.64
C ALA A 121 5.80 -14.70 11.04
N ILE A 122 5.07 -15.54 11.78
CA ILE A 122 4.64 -15.27 13.16
C ILE A 122 5.85 -15.34 14.09
N GLU A 123 6.70 -16.36 13.98
CA GLU A 123 7.94 -16.51 14.75
C GLU A 123 8.83 -15.27 14.57
N TYR A 124 9.11 -14.90 13.31
CA TYR A 124 9.84 -13.66 12.99
C TYR A 124 9.20 -12.42 13.63
N ALA A 125 7.87 -12.30 13.57
CA ALA A 125 7.18 -11.14 14.14
C ALA A 125 7.32 -11.07 15.66
N LEU A 126 7.41 -12.19 16.35
CA LEU A 126 7.52 -12.28 17.81
C LEU A 126 8.98 -12.26 18.31
N GLU A 127 9.95 -12.54 17.45
CA GLU A 127 11.36 -12.55 17.82
C GLU A 127 11.83 -11.14 18.26
N PRO A 128 12.54 -11.01 19.39
CA PRO A 128 13.15 -9.73 19.77
C PRO A 128 14.16 -9.25 18.73
N MET A 129 14.01 -8.02 18.27
CA MET A 129 14.91 -7.43 17.26
C MET A 129 15.51 -6.11 17.78
N LYS A 130 16.66 -5.75 17.18
CA LYS A 130 17.35 -4.49 17.48
C LYS A 130 16.46 -3.26 17.25
N TYR A 131 15.62 -3.32 16.21
CA TYR A 131 14.69 -2.24 15.88
C TYR A 131 13.26 -2.73 15.92
N PRO A 132 12.32 -1.96 16.49
CA PRO A 132 10.95 -2.41 16.71
C PRO A 132 10.08 -2.45 15.45
N ALA A 133 10.51 -1.82 14.35
CA ALA A 133 9.77 -1.85 13.10
C ALA A 133 10.06 -3.11 12.30
N LYS A 134 9.07 -4.00 12.19
CA LYS A 134 9.13 -5.29 11.50
C LYS A 134 8.33 -5.28 10.22
N ILE A 135 8.76 -6.06 9.24
CA ILE A 135 8.03 -6.21 7.99
C ILE A 135 7.99 -7.65 7.52
N VAL A 136 6.79 -8.07 7.15
CA VAL A 136 6.49 -9.39 6.59
C VAL A 136 6.05 -9.22 5.15
N GLU A 137 6.88 -9.68 4.21
CA GLU A 137 6.55 -9.69 2.78
C GLU A 137 5.94 -11.05 2.42
N LEU A 138 4.61 -11.13 2.40
CA LEU A 138 3.84 -12.29 1.95
C LEU A 138 3.07 -11.94 0.69
N LYS A 139 3.07 -12.84 -0.29
CA LYS A 139 2.29 -12.67 -1.53
C LYS A 139 0.80 -12.54 -1.19
N THR A 140 0.04 -11.93 -2.09
CA THR A 140 -1.41 -11.84 -1.92
C THR A 140 -2.01 -13.25 -1.87
N GLY A 141 -2.85 -13.54 -0.88
CA GLY A 141 -3.44 -14.88 -0.65
C GLY A 141 -2.62 -15.82 0.22
N GLU A 142 -1.43 -15.42 0.68
CA GLU A 142 -0.61 -16.22 1.62
C GLU A 142 -1.01 -16.01 3.10
N GLY A 143 -2.10 -15.26 3.35
CA GLY A 143 -2.70 -15.14 4.67
C GLY A 143 -2.10 -14.04 5.55
N LYS A 144 -1.68 -12.88 4.97
CA LYS A 144 -1.20 -11.71 5.73
C LYS A 144 -2.13 -11.31 6.88
N SER A 145 -3.46 -11.29 6.64
CA SER A 145 -4.45 -10.95 7.66
C SER A 145 -4.39 -11.94 8.83
N LEU A 146 -4.29 -13.24 8.53
CA LEU A 146 -4.21 -14.29 9.56
C LEU A 146 -2.93 -14.16 10.40
N VAL A 147 -1.79 -13.88 9.76
CA VAL A 147 -0.51 -13.63 10.48
C VAL A 147 -0.67 -12.44 11.43
N SER A 148 -1.19 -11.30 10.97
CA SER A 148 -1.40 -10.11 11.82
C SER A 148 -2.33 -10.42 13.00
N MET A 149 -3.48 -11.07 12.76
CA MET A 149 -4.42 -11.44 13.82
C MET A 149 -3.79 -12.40 14.83
N LYS A 150 -3.02 -13.40 14.36
CA LYS A 150 -2.36 -14.38 15.24
C LYS A 150 -1.26 -13.76 16.09
N VAL A 151 -0.46 -12.85 15.52
CA VAL A 151 0.55 -12.10 16.29
C VAL A 151 -0.10 -11.26 17.39
N GLY A 152 -1.19 -10.55 17.11
CA GLY A 152 -1.91 -9.78 18.12
C GLY A 152 -2.49 -10.66 19.23
N ALA A 153 -3.06 -11.82 18.88
CA ALA A 153 -3.58 -12.79 19.85
C ALA A 153 -2.46 -13.35 20.76
N LEU A 154 -1.31 -13.73 20.20
CA LEU A 154 -0.17 -14.25 20.96
C LEU A 154 0.47 -13.20 21.87
N LEU A 155 0.46 -11.93 21.47
CA LEU A 155 0.90 -10.82 22.30
C LEU A 155 -0.09 -10.50 23.43
N GLN A 156 -1.30 -11.06 23.41
CA GLN A 156 -2.40 -10.74 24.32
C GLN A 156 -2.63 -9.22 24.41
N SER A 157 -2.66 -8.56 23.25
CA SER A 157 -2.71 -7.11 23.15
C SER A 157 -3.90 -6.66 22.31
N ARG A 158 -4.40 -5.46 22.62
CA ARG A 158 -5.41 -4.82 21.76
C ARG A 158 -4.91 -4.77 20.32
N PHE A 159 -5.75 -5.24 19.40
CA PHE A 159 -5.45 -5.23 17.98
C PHE A 159 -5.63 -3.80 17.44
N VAL A 160 -4.54 -3.11 17.16
CA VAL A 160 -4.57 -1.75 16.60
C VAL A 160 -3.98 -1.79 15.21
N MET A 161 -4.76 -1.35 14.22
CA MET A 161 -4.34 -1.41 12.82
C MET A 161 -4.55 -0.09 12.09
N MET A 162 -3.47 0.38 11.45
CA MET A 162 -3.48 1.48 10.47
C MET A 162 -3.74 0.91 9.08
N ILE A 163 -4.84 1.32 8.44
CA ILE A 163 -5.27 0.84 7.14
C ILE A 163 -5.89 1.95 6.28
N ARG A 164 -5.86 1.76 4.96
CA ARG A 164 -6.57 2.66 4.04
C ARG A 164 -8.08 2.54 4.23
N ALA A 165 -8.78 3.67 4.09
CA ALA A 165 -10.22 3.75 4.33
C ALA A 165 -11.05 2.70 3.54
N GLY A 166 -10.61 2.33 2.33
CA GLY A 166 -11.27 1.31 1.51
C GLY A 166 -11.10 -0.14 1.99
N TYR A 167 -10.20 -0.40 2.96
CA TYR A 167 -9.95 -1.76 3.49
C TYR A 167 -10.58 -1.97 4.88
N ILE A 168 -11.14 -0.94 5.49
CA ILE A 168 -11.69 -1.01 6.85
C ILE A 168 -12.77 -2.08 6.95
N ASP A 169 -13.72 -2.08 6.01
CA ASP A 169 -14.84 -3.02 6.04
C ASP A 169 -14.38 -4.47 5.88
N LYS A 170 -13.36 -4.71 5.03
CA LYS A 170 -12.73 -6.04 4.90
C LYS A 170 -12.10 -6.47 6.23
N TRP A 171 -11.28 -5.61 6.85
CA TRP A 171 -10.62 -5.94 8.10
C TRP A 171 -11.59 -6.13 9.26
N TYR A 172 -12.67 -5.35 9.28
CA TYR A 172 -13.75 -5.54 10.23
C TYR A 172 -14.37 -6.95 10.10
N LEU A 173 -14.67 -7.37 8.85
CA LEU A 173 -15.19 -8.70 8.58
C LEU A 173 -14.16 -9.79 8.90
N ASP A 174 -12.89 -9.61 8.51
CA ASP A 174 -11.83 -10.57 8.81
C ASP A 174 -11.68 -10.79 10.33
N LEU A 175 -11.69 -9.73 11.13
CA LEU A 175 -11.62 -9.82 12.59
C LEU A 175 -12.84 -10.52 13.19
N THR A 176 -14.05 -10.09 12.84
CA THR A 176 -15.28 -10.58 13.46
C THR A 176 -15.69 -11.98 13.02
N GLN A 177 -15.22 -12.43 11.84
CA GLN A 177 -15.53 -13.78 11.31
C GLN A 177 -14.43 -14.81 11.55
N ASN A 178 -13.20 -14.35 11.80
CA ASN A 178 -12.05 -15.25 11.89
C ASN A 178 -11.37 -15.22 13.26
N THR A 179 -11.92 -14.47 14.22
CA THR A 179 -11.46 -14.44 15.61
C THR A 179 -12.66 -14.45 16.55
N SER A 180 -12.38 -14.58 17.85
CA SER A 180 -13.39 -14.47 18.91
C SER A 180 -13.75 -13.03 19.27
N ILE A 181 -13.30 -12.03 18.51
CA ILE A 181 -13.65 -10.60 18.71
C ILE A 181 -15.07 -10.37 18.20
N LEU A 182 -15.94 -9.84 19.07
CA LEU A 182 -17.31 -9.55 18.72
C LEU A 182 -17.43 -8.23 17.92
N PRO A 183 -18.45 -8.05 17.08
CA PRO A 183 -18.69 -6.82 16.31
C PRO A 183 -18.67 -5.54 17.14
N GLU A 184 -19.25 -5.54 18.33
CA GLU A 184 -19.27 -4.43 19.27
C GLU A 184 -17.93 -4.14 19.97
N GLU A 185 -17.00 -5.08 19.94
CA GLU A 185 -15.64 -4.93 20.49
C GLU A 185 -14.65 -4.32 19.47
N VAL A 186 -15.12 -3.96 18.25
CA VAL A 186 -14.30 -3.33 17.22
C VAL A 186 -14.65 -1.85 17.12
N TYR A 187 -13.69 -0.96 17.37
CA TYR A 187 -13.87 0.47 17.14
C TYR A 187 -13.24 0.92 15.83
N ILE A 188 -13.97 1.70 15.04
CA ILE A 188 -13.52 2.21 13.74
C ILE A 188 -13.29 3.72 13.79
N VAL A 189 -12.05 4.14 13.49
CA VAL A 189 -11.66 5.54 13.38
C VAL A 189 -11.61 5.94 11.91
N LYS A 190 -12.69 6.55 11.42
CA LYS A 190 -12.81 7.03 10.04
C LYS A 190 -13.38 8.46 10.04
N GLY A 191 -12.48 9.44 9.86
CA GLY A 191 -12.79 10.86 9.92
C GLY A 191 -12.70 11.47 11.33
N HIS A 192 -12.73 12.80 11.37
CA HIS A 192 -12.53 13.60 12.58
C HIS A 192 -13.52 13.25 13.71
N SER A 193 -14.79 13.11 13.38
CA SER A 193 -15.83 12.83 14.39
C SER A 193 -15.60 11.52 15.14
N SER A 194 -15.18 10.45 14.44
CA SER A 194 -14.88 9.16 15.08
C SER A 194 -13.59 9.21 15.90
N LEU A 195 -12.61 10.00 15.48
CA LEU A 195 -11.39 10.24 16.26
C LEU A 195 -11.73 10.96 17.58
N MET A 196 -12.54 12.02 17.53
CA MET A 196 -12.96 12.76 18.74
C MET A 196 -13.80 11.91 19.69
N LYS A 197 -14.62 11.01 19.16
CA LYS A 197 -15.37 10.05 19.98
C LYS A 197 -14.44 9.04 20.67
N LEU A 198 -13.38 8.59 19.98
CA LEU A 198 -12.38 7.71 20.60
C LEU A 198 -11.66 8.40 21.77
N PHE A 199 -11.29 9.67 21.63
CA PHE A 199 -10.69 10.44 22.74
C PHE A 199 -11.63 10.48 23.96
N LYS A 200 -12.93 10.73 23.74
CA LYS A 200 -13.92 10.69 24.83
C LYS A 200 -14.06 9.31 25.47
N ILE A 201 -13.96 8.23 24.69
CA ILE A 201 -13.97 6.85 25.21
C ILE A 201 -12.74 6.64 26.13
N ILE A 202 -11.58 7.13 25.73
CA ILE A 202 -10.34 7.07 26.50
C ILE A 202 -10.47 7.90 27.78
N GLU A 203 -10.91 9.15 27.69
CA GLU A 203 -11.15 10.04 28.84
C GLU A 203 -12.14 9.46 29.88
N CYS A 204 -13.12 8.70 29.40
CA CYS A 204 -14.10 8.03 30.26
C CYS A 204 -13.60 6.65 30.77
N ASP A 205 -12.36 6.28 30.51
CA ASP A 205 -11.76 4.97 30.86
C ASP A 205 -12.60 3.77 30.33
N LYS A 206 -13.18 3.92 29.12
CA LYS A 206 -14.03 2.90 28.47
C LYS A 206 -13.33 2.15 27.33
N LEU A 207 -12.02 2.35 27.18
CA LEU A 207 -11.25 1.69 26.09
C LEU A 207 -11.25 0.16 26.24
N TYR A 208 -11.38 -0.37 27.45
CA TYR A 208 -11.47 -1.81 27.73
C TYR A 208 -12.63 -2.53 27.01
N LEU A 209 -13.67 -1.78 26.58
CA LEU A 209 -14.80 -2.33 25.81
C LEU A 209 -14.38 -2.75 24.38
N TYR A 210 -13.22 -2.32 23.91
CA TYR A 210 -12.79 -2.54 22.55
C TYR A 210 -11.50 -3.38 22.51
N LYS A 211 -11.60 -4.57 21.92
CA LYS A 211 -10.45 -5.46 21.67
C LYS A 211 -9.69 -5.09 20.41
N ALA A 212 -10.35 -4.42 19.46
CA ALA A 212 -9.74 -3.98 18.22
C ALA A 212 -10.06 -2.51 17.91
N VAL A 213 -9.07 -1.79 17.36
CA VAL A 213 -9.22 -0.42 16.84
C VAL A 213 -8.66 -0.36 15.42
N LEU A 214 -9.54 -0.09 14.46
CA LEU A 214 -9.19 0.06 13.05
C LEU A 214 -9.13 1.54 12.70
N ILE A 215 -7.97 2.02 12.23
CA ILE A 215 -7.70 3.45 12.05
C ILE A 215 -7.43 3.75 10.58
N SER A 216 -8.23 4.65 10.01
CA SER A 216 -8.00 5.13 8.64
C SER A 216 -6.69 5.93 8.54
N THR A 217 -5.79 5.52 7.63
CA THR A 217 -4.56 6.27 7.32
C THR A 217 -4.84 7.71 6.90
N ALA A 218 -5.94 7.96 6.19
CA ALA A 218 -6.34 9.31 5.78
C ALA A 218 -6.71 10.18 6.99
N THR A 219 -7.40 9.63 7.98
CA THR A 219 -7.77 10.34 9.22
C THR A 219 -6.52 10.71 10.02
N PHE A 220 -5.62 9.74 10.21
CA PHE A 220 -4.42 9.99 10.99
C PHE A 220 -3.43 10.93 10.28
N ARG A 221 -3.34 10.85 8.95
CA ARG A 221 -2.56 11.79 8.13
C ARG A 221 -3.05 13.23 8.29
N SER A 222 -4.37 13.45 8.26
CA SER A 222 -4.96 14.77 8.49
C SER A 222 -4.65 15.29 9.89
N TYR A 223 -4.71 14.43 10.90
CA TYR A 223 -4.39 14.74 12.29
C TYR A 223 -2.92 15.16 12.45
N ILE A 224 -1.96 14.41 11.94
CA ILE A 224 -0.54 14.78 11.91
C ILE A 224 -0.32 16.09 11.15
N SER A 225 -0.95 16.23 9.98
CA SER A 225 -0.79 17.44 9.16
C SER A 225 -1.26 18.70 9.87
N GLN A 226 -2.36 18.63 10.62
CA GLN A 226 -2.84 19.76 11.41
C GLN A 226 -1.87 20.07 12.56
N TYR A 227 -1.33 19.07 13.25
CA TYR A 227 -0.33 19.25 14.28
C TYR A 227 0.96 19.94 13.78
N GLU A 228 1.43 19.56 12.58
CA GLU A 228 2.65 20.15 11.98
C GLU A 228 2.44 21.58 11.45
N ASN A 229 1.20 21.97 11.13
CA ASN A 229 0.91 23.24 10.46
C ASN A 229 0.17 24.29 11.32
N PHE A 230 -0.44 23.89 12.43
CA PHE A 230 -1.12 24.81 13.35
C PHE A 230 -0.20 25.16 14.51
N ASP A 231 -0.34 26.38 15.02
CA ASP A 231 0.21 26.69 16.34
C ASP A 231 -0.49 25.84 17.42
N LEU A 232 0.21 25.64 18.54
CA LEU A 232 -0.27 24.74 19.59
C LEU A 232 -1.61 25.19 20.18
N GLU A 233 -1.84 26.50 20.32
CA GLU A 233 -3.11 27.01 20.87
C GLU A 233 -4.29 26.69 19.97
N THR A 234 -4.12 26.83 18.67
CA THR A 234 -5.14 26.46 17.67
C THR A 234 -5.37 24.95 17.64
N PHE A 235 -4.29 24.15 17.71
CA PHE A 235 -4.40 22.70 17.71
C PHE A 235 -5.11 22.19 18.98
N ASP A 236 -4.72 22.67 20.16
CA ASP A 236 -5.25 22.25 21.47
C ASP A 236 -6.74 22.65 21.66
N LYS A 237 -7.25 23.65 20.91
CA LYS A 237 -8.69 23.95 20.85
C LYS A 237 -9.49 22.90 20.07
N ILE A 238 -8.83 22.15 19.17
CA ILE A 238 -9.49 21.17 18.30
C ILE A 238 -9.32 19.76 18.84
N TYR A 239 -8.14 19.43 19.36
CA TYR A 239 -7.75 18.09 19.79
C TYR A 239 -7.25 18.06 21.22
N PRO A 240 -7.77 17.16 22.08
CA PRO A 240 -7.34 17.04 23.48
C PRO A 240 -5.97 16.38 23.64
N TYR A 241 -5.53 15.62 22.63
CA TYR A 241 -4.25 14.89 22.63
C TYR A 241 -3.47 15.20 21.37
N ARG A 242 -2.15 14.98 21.42
CA ARG A 242 -1.23 15.19 20.30
C ARG A 242 -0.89 13.88 19.59
N PRO A 243 -0.48 13.90 18.32
CA PRO A 243 -0.22 12.68 17.55
C PRO A 243 0.79 11.72 18.20
N TYR A 244 1.76 12.20 18.93
CA TYR A 244 2.77 11.37 19.60
C TYR A 244 2.25 10.69 20.87
N GLU A 245 1.12 11.15 21.45
CA GLU A 245 0.46 10.54 22.60
C GLU A 245 -0.54 9.46 22.16
N TYR A 246 -1.05 9.56 20.91
CA TYR A 246 -2.20 8.81 20.44
C TYR A 246 -2.02 7.29 20.51
N ILE A 247 -0.85 6.76 20.12
CA ILE A 247 -0.61 5.31 20.10
C ILE A 247 -0.48 4.78 21.55
N ASP A 248 0.17 5.53 22.42
CA ASP A 248 0.30 5.17 23.84
C ASP A 248 -1.07 5.09 24.52
N LEU A 249 -1.97 6.05 24.21
CA LEU A 249 -3.35 6.05 24.72
C LEU A 249 -4.14 4.80 24.32
N LEU A 250 -3.79 4.13 23.22
CA LEU A 250 -4.45 2.88 22.81
C LEU A 250 -3.98 1.67 23.61
N LYS A 251 -2.96 1.81 24.45
CA LYS A 251 -2.42 0.76 25.32
C LYS A 251 -2.19 -0.55 24.58
N THR A 252 -1.55 -0.48 23.40
CA THR A 252 -1.25 -1.64 22.55
C THR A 252 0.23 -1.94 22.53
N ARG A 253 0.61 -3.23 22.53
CA ARG A 253 2.00 -3.68 22.39
C ARG A 253 2.48 -3.61 20.94
N CYS A 254 1.55 -3.75 19.98
CA CYS A 254 1.89 -3.83 18.57
C CYS A 254 0.99 -2.95 17.72
N LEU A 255 1.63 -2.06 16.95
CA LEU A 255 0.94 -1.30 15.88
C LEU A 255 1.00 -2.09 14.58
N MET A 256 -0.14 -2.61 14.12
CA MET A 256 -0.27 -3.31 12.85
C MET A 256 -0.46 -2.31 11.70
N ILE A 257 0.13 -2.61 10.53
CA ILE A 257 0.01 -1.76 9.33
C ILE A 257 -0.19 -2.67 8.13
N ASP A 258 -1.29 -2.50 7.40
CA ASP A 258 -1.57 -3.27 6.19
C ASP A 258 -1.14 -2.50 4.93
N GLU A 259 -0.54 -3.22 3.96
CA GLU A 259 -0.09 -2.71 2.66
C GLU A 259 0.75 -1.40 2.76
N GLY A 260 1.67 -1.35 3.73
CA GLY A 260 2.48 -0.15 4.02
C GLY A 260 3.26 0.43 2.84
N HIS A 261 3.49 -0.36 1.79
CA HIS A 261 4.14 0.10 0.56
C HIS A 261 3.30 1.11 -0.26
N GLN A 262 1.96 1.04 -0.16
CA GLN A 262 1.07 1.91 -0.96
C GLN A 262 1.10 3.37 -0.50
N GLU A 263 1.42 3.62 0.77
CA GLU A 263 1.46 4.95 1.37
C GLU A 263 2.76 5.14 2.18
N PHE A 264 3.90 4.73 1.61
CA PHE A 264 5.18 4.68 2.33
C PHE A 264 5.57 6.02 2.97
N HIS A 265 5.29 7.16 2.35
CA HIS A 265 5.54 8.48 2.95
C HIS A 265 4.73 8.68 4.25
N PHE A 266 3.45 8.27 4.25
CA PHE A 266 2.62 8.32 5.45
C PHE A 266 3.15 7.36 6.52
N LEU A 267 3.51 6.14 6.15
CA LEU A 267 4.09 5.15 7.05
C LEU A 267 5.35 5.69 7.73
N PHE A 268 6.24 6.30 6.97
CA PHE A 268 7.42 6.94 7.53
C PHE A 268 7.05 8.03 8.53
N LYS A 269 6.09 8.90 8.17
CA LYS A 269 5.59 9.96 9.07
C LYS A 269 4.95 9.38 10.32
N LEU A 270 4.17 8.31 10.21
CA LEU A 270 3.56 7.62 11.35
C LEU A 270 4.62 7.23 12.38
N PHE A 271 5.74 6.65 11.95
CA PHE A 271 6.82 6.25 12.85
C PHE A 271 7.49 7.41 13.58
N LEU A 272 7.46 8.62 13.03
CA LEU A 272 7.97 9.81 13.72
C LEU A 272 7.11 10.25 14.91
N TYR A 273 5.93 9.65 15.07
CA TYR A 273 4.97 9.91 16.15
C TYR A 273 4.60 8.63 16.92
N THR A 274 5.32 7.52 16.69
CA THR A 274 5.03 6.22 17.32
C THR A 274 6.07 5.92 18.40
N ASN A 275 5.57 5.56 19.59
CA ASN A 275 6.35 4.95 20.65
C ASN A 275 5.59 3.70 21.12
N VAL A 276 5.97 2.51 20.65
CA VAL A 276 5.30 1.24 20.93
C VAL A 276 6.34 0.12 20.95
N GLU A 277 6.07 -0.96 21.66
CA GLU A 277 7.00 -2.08 21.79
C GLU A 277 7.44 -2.62 20.42
N MET A 278 6.49 -2.79 19.49
CA MET A 278 6.78 -3.15 18.11
C MET A 278 5.74 -2.62 17.13
N SER A 279 6.13 -2.49 15.88
CA SER A 279 5.20 -2.34 14.76
C SER A 279 5.38 -3.46 13.76
N LEU A 280 4.28 -3.99 13.21
CA LEU A 280 4.27 -5.04 12.22
C LEU A 280 3.61 -4.55 10.93
N THR A 281 4.41 -4.40 9.90
CA THR A 281 3.91 -4.06 8.56
C THR A 281 3.78 -5.31 7.72
N THR A 282 2.61 -5.53 7.14
CA THR A 282 2.39 -6.59 6.17
C THR A 282 2.28 -6.00 4.76
N THR A 283 2.88 -6.67 3.77
CA THR A 283 2.86 -6.21 2.38
C THR A 283 3.05 -7.36 1.40
N ALA A 284 2.55 -7.20 0.17
CA ALA A 284 2.88 -8.13 -0.91
C ALA A 284 4.17 -7.74 -1.66
N THR A 285 4.58 -6.48 -1.60
CA THR A 285 5.77 -5.96 -2.28
C THR A 285 6.31 -4.76 -1.51
N LEU A 286 7.57 -4.81 -1.11
CA LEU A 286 8.17 -3.72 -0.35
C LEU A 286 9.00 -2.75 -1.20
N THR A 287 9.62 -3.23 -2.28
CA THR A 287 10.64 -2.46 -2.99
C THR A 287 10.02 -1.42 -3.91
N PRO A 288 10.08 -0.12 -3.58
CA PRO A 288 9.67 0.95 -4.49
C PRO A 288 10.61 1.03 -5.71
N ASP A 289 10.07 1.46 -6.85
CA ASP A 289 10.86 1.71 -8.07
C ASP A 289 11.72 3.00 -7.95
N ASP A 290 11.27 3.96 -7.16
CA ASP A 290 11.97 5.23 -6.94
C ASP A 290 13.21 5.03 -6.04
N PRO A 291 14.43 5.44 -6.47
CA PRO A 291 15.66 5.23 -5.71
C PRO A 291 15.67 5.91 -4.33
N PHE A 292 15.05 7.08 -4.20
CA PHE A 292 14.95 7.76 -2.91
C PHE A 292 14.01 7.01 -1.95
N LEU A 293 12.85 6.57 -2.45
CA LEU A 293 11.92 5.77 -1.65
C LEU A 293 12.55 4.43 -1.25
N LYS A 294 13.33 3.81 -2.14
CA LYS A 294 14.08 2.59 -1.82
C LYS A 294 15.09 2.82 -0.70
N LYS A 295 15.83 3.95 -0.74
CA LYS A 295 16.74 4.35 0.35
C LYS A 295 15.99 4.50 1.67
N MET A 296 14.85 5.21 1.67
CA MET A 296 14.06 5.42 2.89
C MET A 296 13.43 4.11 3.39
N SER A 297 12.99 3.23 2.50
CA SER A 297 12.47 1.91 2.85
C SER A 297 13.55 1.02 3.49
N ASN A 298 14.78 1.06 2.97
CA ASN A 298 15.91 0.32 3.56
C ASN A 298 16.35 0.90 4.90
N LEU A 299 16.11 2.20 5.11
CA LEU A 299 16.37 2.84 6.40
C LEU A 299 15.40 2.34 7.47
N VAL A 300 14.10 2.32 7.15
CA VAL A 300 13.03 1.88 8.08
C VAL A 300 13.12 0.38 8.34
N TYR A 301 13.31 -0.39 7.28
CA TYR A 301 13.39 -1.84 7.30
C TYR A 301 14.71 -2.29 6.68
N PRO A 302 15.77 -2.45 7.45
CA PRO A 302 17.04 -2.99 6.96
C PRO A 302 16.85 -4.35 6.29
N LEU A 303 17.64 -4.64 5.24
CA LEU A 303 17.43 -5.83 4.38
C LEU A 303 17.56 -7.15 5.14
N ASP A 304 18.46 -7.21 6.11
CA ASP A 304 18.73 -8.34 7.01
C ASP A 304 17.65 -8.56 8.07
N GLN A 305 16.71 -7.62 8.19
CA GLN A 305 15.63 -7.63 9.17
C GLN A 305 14.23 -7.73 8.54
N ARG A 306 14.14 -8.36 7.37
CA ARG A 306 12.88 -8.55 6.65
C ARG A 306 12.52 -10.02 6.56
N PHE A 307 11.28 -10.34 6.87
CA PHE A 307 10.78 -11.66 6.53
C PHE A 307 10.32 -11.68 5.06
N LYS A 308 11.03 -12.47 4.27
CA LYS A 308 10.69 -12.72 2.87
C LYS A 308 10.92 -14.20 2.58
N PRO A 309 9.86 -14.99 2.53
CA PRO A 309 9.98 -16.41 2.25
C PRO A 309 10.40 -16.64 0.79
N ASP A 310 11.28 -17.60 0.60
CA ASP A 310 11.72 -18.03 -0.74
C ASP A 310 10.73 -19.09 -1.28
N THR A 311 9.55 -18.63 -1.72
CA THR A 311 8.52 -19.53 -2.24
C THR A 311 8.37 -19.35 -3.74
N HIS A 312 9.02 -20.21 -4.51
CA HIS A 312 8.78 -20.36 -5.95
C HIS A 312 7.74 -21.46 -6.19
N GLN A 313 6.48 -21.09 -6.36
CA GLN A 313 5.45 -21.99 -6.88
C GLN A 313 4.86 -21.37 -8.14
N PRO A 314 5.37 -21.73 -9.32
CA PRO A 314 4.81 -21.27 -10.59
C PRO A 314 3.48 -21.97 -10.86
N TYR A 315 2.43 -21.18 -11.13
CA TYR A 315 1.08 -21.71 -11.39
C TYR A 315 0.30 -20.93 -12.45
N ILE A 316 0.90 -19.90 -13.08
CA ILE A 316 0.19 -19.03 -14.03
C ILE A 316 0.74 -19.20 -15.44
N HIS A 317 -0.14 -19.44 -16.39
CA HIS A 317 0.17 -19.34 -17.81
C HIS A 317 0.12 -17.88 -18.25
N ILE A 318 1.26 -17.31 -18.60
CA ILE A 318 1.38 -15.91 -19.00
C ILE A 318 1.44 -15.80 -20.51
N ARG A 319 0.63 -14.92 -21.06
CA ARG A 319 0.53 -14.67 -22.50
C ARG A 319 0.66 -13.17 -22.76
N SER A 320 1.61 -12.79 -23.59
CA SER A 320 1.74 -11.45 -24.13
C SER A 320 1.07 -11.39 -25.50
N LEU A 321 -0.11 -10.79 -25.59
CA LEU A 321 -0.78 -10.60 -26.87
C LEU A 321 -0.25 -9.31 -27.51
N VAL A 322 0.39 -9.47 -28.68
CA VAL A 322 1.01 -8.35 -29.42
C VAL A 322 0.16 -8.04 -30.64
N TYR A 323 -0.26 -6.80 -30.77
CA TYR A 323 -1.11 -6.33 -31.86
C TYR A 323 -0.55 -5.09 -32.56
N LYS A 324 -1.07 -4.80 -33.76
CA LYS A 324 -0.73 -3.61 -34.56
C LYS A 324 -1.95 -2.74 -34.79
N LEU A 325 -1.71 -1.44 -34.94
CA LEU A 325 -2.73 -0.48 -35.33
C LEU A 325 -2.94 -0.50 -36.85
N ARG A 326 -4.19 -0.48 -37.28
CA ARG A 326 -4.50 -0.34 -38.71
C ARG A 326 -4.18 1.07 -39.23
N ASP A 327 -4.50 2.08 -38.42
CA ASP A 327 -4.24 3.46 -38.72
C ASP A 327 -3.81 4.23 -37.46
N PRO A 328 -2.50 4.37 -37.23
CA PRO A 328 -1.97 5.08 -36.05
C PRO A 328 -2.39 6.56 -35.98
N ARG A 329 -2.84 7.18 -37.06
CA ARG A 329 -3.21 8.59 -37.09
C ARG A 329 -4.41 8.94 -36.23
N TYR A 330 -5.29 7.98 -35.97
CA TYR A 330 -6.45 8.15 -35.07
C TYR A 330 -6.12 7.94 -33.60
N ILE A 331 -4.92 7.45 -33.30
CA ILE A 331 -4.55 7.05 -31.94
C ILE A 331 -3.63 8.10 -31.32
N ARG A 332 -4.08 8.68 -30.21
CA ARG A 332 -3.31 9.60 -29.38
C ARG A 332 -2.97 8.95 -28.06
N TYR A 333 -1.68 8.85 -27.74
CA TYR A 333 -1.18 8.23 -26.51
C TYR A 333 -0.13 9.08 -25.80
N GLU A 334 0.11 10.31 -26.26
CA GLU A 334 1.06 11.23 -25.65
C GLU A 334 0.34 12.32 -24.86
N SER A 335 0.91 12.65 -23.71
CA SER A 335 0.54 13.78 -22.86
C SER A 335 1.76 14.67 -22.63
N ALA A 336 1.56 15.80 -21.95
CA ALA A 336 2.67 16.68 -21.54
C ALA A 336 3.72 15.98 -20.64
N GLN A 337 3.36 14.82 -20.07
CA GLN A 337 4.23 14.02 -19.18
C GLN A 337 4.77 12.75 -19.87
N GLY A 338 4.58 12.61 -21.18
CA GLY A 338 4.95 11.44 -21.96
C GLY A 338 3.77 10.52 -22.26
N TYR A 339 3.99 9.21 -22.33
CA TYR A 339 2.96 8.22 -22.63
C TYR A 339 1.80 8.25 -21.62
N SER A 340 0.57 8.21 -22.16
CA SER A 340 -0.68 8.18 -21.39
C SER A 340 -1.63 7.12 -21.94
N HIS A 341 -1.84 6.05 -21.18
CA HIS A 341 -2.79 5.00 -21.55
C HIS A 341 -4.24 5.49 -21.51
N THR A 342 -4.56 6.43 -20.65
CA THR A 342 -5.87 7.10 -20.60
C THR A 342 -6.17 7.86 -21.89
N ALA A 343 -5.18 8.57 -22.46
CA ALA A 343 -5.32 9.24 -23.75
C ALA A 343 -5.44 8.21 -24.89
N PHE A 344 -4.72 7.10 -24.82
CA PHE A 344 -4.80 5.98 -25.76
C PHE A 344 -6.21 5.42 -25.81
N GLU A 345 -6.79 5.00 -24.68
CA GLU A 345 -8.16 4.47 -24.62
C GLU A 345 -9.20 5.50 -25.06
N GLY A 346 -9.03 6.76 -24.64
CA GLY A 346 -9.92 7.85 -25.04
C GLY A 346 -9.92 8.11 -26.56
N SER A 347 -8.80 7.85 -27.25
CA SER A 347 -8.73 7.96 -28.71
C SER A 347 -9.36 6.75 -29.41
N ILE A 348 -9.21 5.53 -28.84
CA ILE A 348 -9.89 4.35 -29.34
C ILE A 348 -11.40 4.56 -29.32
N LEU A 349 -11.97 4.98 -28.20
CA LEU A 349 -13.42 5.19 -28.04
C LEU A 349 -14.01 6.26 -28.97
N LYS A 350 -13.20 7.20 -29.46
CA LYS A 350 -13.63 8.22 -30.43
C LYS A 350 -13.76 7.70 -31.86
N HIS A 351 -13.17 6.57 -32.17
CA HIS A 351 -13.17 6.00 -33.52
C HIS A 351 -13.84 4.63 -33.53
N LYS A 352 -15.14 4.61 -33.80
CA LYS A 352 -15.98 3.40 -33.68
C LYS A 352 -15.38 2.15 -34.33
N PRO A 353 -14.83 2.18 -35.57
CA PRO A 353 -14.25 0.98 -36.18
C PRO A 353 -13.02 0.44 -35.42
N THR A 354 -12.26 1.29 -34.75
CA THR A 354 -11.13 0.86 -33.90
C THR A 354 -11.64 0.33 -32.57
N THR A 355 -12.68 0.93 -31.98
CA THR A 355 -13.35 0.42 -30.77
C THR A 355 -13.84 -0.99 -30.96
N GLU A 356 -14.58 -1.26 -32.04
CA GLU A 356 -15.11 -2.58 -32.37
C GLU A 356 -13.99 -3.63 -32.49
N ARG A 357 -12.95 -3.33 -33.26
CA ARG A 357 -11.80 -4.25 -33.41
C ARG A 357 -11.03 -4.47 -32.11
N TYR A 358 -10.92 -3.44 -31.28
CA TYR A 358 -10.27 -3.56 -29.97
C TYR A 358 -11.08 -4.45 -29.02
N PHE A 359 -12.39 -4.33 -29.05
CA PHE A 359 -13.29 -5.15 -28.26
C PHE A 359 -13.30 -6.60 -28.78
N ASP A 360 -13.31 -6.79 -30.10
CA ASP A 360 -13.18 -8.11 -30.71
C ASP A 360 -11.88 -8.82 -30.35
N MET A 361 -10.78 -8.08 -30.21
CA MET A 361 -9.50 -8.62 -29.72
C MET A 361 -9.60 -9.11 -28.26
N VAL A 362 -10.26 -8.37 -27.38
CA VAL A 362 -10.51 -8.82 -26.00
C VAL A 362 -11.42 -10.04 -25.98
N ARG A 363 -12.49 -10.00 -26.77
CA ARG A 363 -13.44 -11.11 -26.93
C ARG A 363 -12.75 -12.36 -27.43
N SER A 364 -11.85 -12.28 -28.42
CA SER A 364 -11.12 -13.45 -28.94
C SER A 364 -10.36 -14.22 -27.86
N VAL A 365 -9.79 -13.51 -26.87
CA VAL A 365 -9.12 -14.16 -25.72
C VAL A 365 -10.14 -14.86 -24.82
N ILE A 366 -11.32 -14.28 -24.62
CA ILE A 366 -12.39 -14.90 -23.83
C ILE A 366 -12.91 -16.15 -24.55
N ASP A 367 -13.17 -16.07 -25.86
CA ASP A 367 -13.66 -17.19 -26.69
C ASP A 367 -12.63 -18.32 -26.75
N GLU A 368 -11.34 -18.01 -26.81
CA GLU A 368 -10.29 -19.03 -26.91
C GLU A 368 -9.98 -19.69 -25.56
N VAL A 369 -10.00 -18.93 -24.46
CA VAL A 369 -9.48 -19.40 -23.18
C VAL A 369 -10.56 -19.62 -22.14
N TYR A 370 -11.53 -18.71 -22.02
CA TYR A 370 -12.51 -18.77 -20.93
C TYR A 370 -13.72 -19.63 -21.27
N ILE A 371 -14.31 -19.43 -22.44
CA ILE A 371 -15.52 -20.13 -22.82
C ILE A 371 -15.34 -21.67 -22.88
N PRO A 372 -14.24 -22.21 -23.47
CA PRO A 372 -14.02 -23.66 -23.49
C PRO A 372 -13.77 -24.29 -22.13
N ASN A 373 -13.33 -23.47 -21.17
CA ASN A 373 -13.01 -23.86 -19.80
C ASN A 373 -14.04 -23.34 -18.78
N TYR A 374 -15.17 -22.84 -19.24
CA TYR A 374 -16.20 -22.29 -18.35
C TYR A 374 -16.81 -23.39 -17.49
N GLU A 375 -16.79 -23.18 -16.20
CA GLU A 375 -17.50 -23.94 -15.20
C GLU A 375 -18.11 -22.93 -14.20
N LYS A 376 -19.25 -23.27 -13.61
CA LYS A 376 -19.91 -22.41 -12.62
C LYS A 376 -18.97 -22.10 -11.45
N GLY A 377 -18.69 -20.81 -11.26
CA GLY A 377 -17.73 -20.32 -10.25
C GLY A 377 -16.34 -20.01 -10.80
N ARG A 378 -16.01 -20.40 -12.04
CA ARG A 378 -14.84 -19.85 -12.74
C ARG A 378 -15.13 -18.43 -13.22
N LYS A 379 -14.16 -17.55 -13.07
CA LYS A 379 -14.34 -16.11 -13.26
C LYS A 379 -13.25 -15.47 -14.09
N THR A 380 -13.60 -14.37 -14.76
CA THR A 380 -12.69 -13.54 -15.56
C THR A 380 -12.67 -12.11 -15.05
N ILE A 381 -11.48 -11.47 -15.03
CA ILE A 381 -11.30 -10.05 -14.79
C ILE A 381 -10.57 -9.37 -15.95
N ILE A 382 -11.09 -8.22 -16.37
CA ILE A 382 -10.53 -7.43 -17.47
C ILE A 382 -10.18 -6.04 -16.92
N PHE A 383 -8.91 -5.66 -17.02
CA PHE A 383 -8.41 -4.35 -16.59
C PHE A 383 -8.29 -3.40 -17.77
N VAL A 384 -8.99 -2.27 -17.68
CA VAL A 384 -8.92 -1.14 -18.60
C VAL A 384 -8.52 0.11 -17.83
N SER A 385 -8.06 1.17 -18.50
CA SER A 385 -7.54 2.37 -17.82
C SER A 385 -8.61 3.35 -17.38
N THR A 386 -9.74 3.41 -18.11
CA THR A 386 -10.76 4.45 -17.92
C THR A 386 -12.13 3.85 -17.59
N VAL A 387 -12.92 4.62 -16.81
CA VAL A 387 -14.32 4.27 -16.50
C VAL A 387 -15.17 4.19 -17.77
N ALA A 388 -14.92 5.09 -18.74
CA ALA A 388 -15.61 5.10 -20.04
C ALA A 388 -15.35 3.79 -20.80
N MET A 389 -14.08 3.36 -20.90
CA MET A 389 -13.71 2.09 -21.55
C MET A 389 -14.35 0.90 -20.82
N ALA A 390 -14.33 0.90 -19.48
CA ALA A 390 -14.98 -0.15 -18.70
C ALA A 390 -16.48 -0.25 -18.99
N THR A 391 -17.16 0.89 -19.11
CA THR A 391 -18.60 0.94 -19.38
C THR A 391 -18.94 0.40 -20.78
N GLU A 392 -18.24 0.89 -21.81
CA GLU A 392 -18.53 0.47 -23.19
C GLU A 392 -18.15 -0.98 -23.46
N MET A 393 -17.01 -1.44 -22.91
CA MET A 393 -16.60 -2.83 -23.02
C MET A 393 -17.58 -3.77 -22.29
N THR A 394 -18.09 -3.36 -21.12
CA THR A 394 -19.10 -4.17 -20.41
C THR A 394 -20.37 -4.34 -21.23
N LYS A 395 -20.90 -3.28 -21.84
CA LYS A 395 -22.07 -3.35 -22.72
C LYS A 395 -21.84 -4.30 -23.90
N TYR A 396 -20.70 -4.13 -24.57
CA TYR A 396 -20.32 -4.99 -25.69
C TYR A 396 -20.28 -6.47 -25.29
N LEU A 397 -19.63 -6.78 -24.14
CA LEU A 397 -19.53 -8.17 -23.67
C LEU A 397 -20.87 -8.74 -23.20
N GLN A 398 -21.77 -7.93 -22.66
CA GLN A 398 -23.15 -8.33 -22.32
C GLN A 398 -23.94 -8.75 -23.56
N GLU A 399 -23.75 -8.04 -24.68
CA GLU A 399 -24.36 -8.39 -25.97
C GLU A 399 -23.76 -9.70 -26.56
N CYS A 400 -22.43 -9.89 -26.37
CA CYS A 400 -21.76 -11.10 -26.86
C CYS A 400 -22.05 -12.36 -26.02
N TYR A 401 -22.26 -12.20 -24.70
CA TYR A 401 -22.44 -13.33 -23.78
C TYR A 401 -23.70 -13.16 -22.92
N PRO A 402 -24.91 -13.27 -23.53
CA PRO A 402 -26.18 -13.04 -22.84
C PRO A 402 -26.45 -14.06 -21.70
N ASP A 403 -25.81 -15.24 -21.74
CA ASP A 403 -25.97 -16.30 -20.75
C ASP A 403 -25.00 -16.18 -19.57
N LEU A 404 -24.06 -15.24 -19.62
CA LEU A 404 -23.09 -14.99 -18.56
C LEU A 404 -23.40 -13.70 -17.80
N ASP A 405 -23.11 -13.69 -16.50
CA ASP A 405 -23.20 -12.48 -15.68
C ASP A 405 -21.98 -11.58 -15.93
N VAL A 406 -22.16 -10.53 -16.73
CA VAL A 406 -21.12 -9.57 -17.10
C VAL A 406 -21.41 -8.23 -16.43
N ARG A 407 -20.50 -7.75 -15.55
CA ARG A 407 -20.68 -6.48 -14.82
C ARG A 407 -19.46 -5.58 -14.87
N ARG A 408 -19.71 -4.29 -14.79
CA ARG A 408 -18.68 -3.29 -14.54
C ARG A 408 -18.43 -3.19 -13.01
N TYR A 409 -17.15 -2.98 -12.65
CA TYR A 409 -16.75 -2.61 -11.29
C TYR A 409 -15.79 -1.43 -11.31
N VAL A 410 -16.26 -0.26 -10.90
CA VAL A 410 -15.47 0.95 -10.67
C VAL A 410 -15.81 1.53 -9.30
N SER A 411 -15.09 2.57 -8.84
CA SER A 411 -15.10 3.06 -7.44
C SER A 411 -16.49 3.28 -6.81
N GLU A 412 -17.52 3.56 -7.60
CA GLU A 412 -18.89 3.82 -7.12
C GLU A 412 -19.81 2.61 -7.25
N ASP A 413 -19.35 1.55 -7.89
CA ASP A 413 -20.18 0.35 -8.10
C ASP A 413 -20.21 -0.52 -6.82
N PRO A 414 -21.32 -1.26 -6.58
CA PRO A 414 -21.42 -2.17 -5.45
C PRO A 414 -20.31 -3.22 -5.45
N TYR A 415 -19.82 -3.57 -4.26
CA TYR A 415 -18.76 -4.58 -4.10
C TYR A 415 -19.13 -5.95 -4.69
N THR A 416 -20.42 -6.29 -4.71
CA THR A 416 -20.94 -7.50 -5.35
C THR A 416 -20.59 -7.57 -6.85
N ASN A 417 -20.44 -6.43 -7.54
CA ASN A 417 -20.01 -6.39 -8.93
C ASN A 417 -18.54 -6.83 -9.13
N LEU A 418 -17.73 -6.80 -8.07
CA LEU A 418 -16.38 -7.37 -8.08
C LEU A 418 -16.42 -8.87 -7.82
N MET A 419 -17.27 -9.34 -6.92
CA MET A 419 -17.19 -10.71 -6.38
C MET A 419 -18.04 -11.71 -7.15
N ASP A 420 -19.25 -11.34 -7.55
CA ASP A 420 -20.26 -12.30 -8.02
C ASP A 420 -20.18 -12.66 -9.51
N PRO A 421 -19.96 -11.71 -10.44
CA PRO A 421 -20.15 -11.98 -11.87
C PRO A 421 -19.15 -12.99 -12.44
N ASP A 422 -19.52 -13.59 -13.58
CA ASP A 422 -18.64 -14.46 -14.36
C ASP A 422 -17.52 -13.64 -15.03
N ILE A 423 -17.87 -12.50 -15.60
CA ILE A 423 -16.93 -11.58 -16.25
C ILE A 423 -17.09 -10.18 -15.62
N ARG A 424 -15.98 -9.58 -15.19
CA ARG A 424 -15.96 -8.20 -14.70
C ARG A 424 -14.96 -7.35 -15.44
N VAL A 425 -15.39 -6.11 -15.76
CA VAL A 425 -14.52 -5.10 -16.37
C VAL A 425 -14.27 -4.00 -15.33
N THR A 426 -13.00 -3.70 -15.06
CA THR A 426 -12.59 -2.79 -13.98
C THR A 426 -11.37 -1.97 -14.36
N THR A 427 -11.01 -1.01 -13.50
CA THR A 427 -9.74 -0.26 -13.62
C THR A 427 -8.74 -0.74 -12.56
N PRO A 428 -7.42 -0.64 -12.81
CA PRO A 428 -6.41 -0.96 -11.81
C PRO A 428 -6.60 -0.19 -10.50
N GLY A 429 -7.04 1.07 -10.56
CA GLY A 429 -7.33 1.90 -9.39
C GLY A 429 -8.52 1.39 -8.57
N SER A 430 -9.62 1.02 -9.21
CA SER A 430 -10.84 0.54 -8.56
C SER A 430 -10.67 -0.85 -7.94
N ALA A 431 -9.95 -1.73 -8.63
CA ALA A 431 -9.64 -3.06 -8.13
C ALA A 431 -8.31 -3.13 -7.36
N SER A 432 -7.67 -1.99 -7.02
CA SER A 432 -6.42 -1.97 -6.25
C SER A 432 -6.60 -2.47 -4.81
N THR A 433 -7.84 -2.53 -4.33
CA THR A 433 -8.20 -3.13 -3.06
C THR A 433 -7.87 -4.63 -3.05
N ALA A 434 -7.21 -5.10 -1.99
CA ALA A 434 -6.64 -6.45 -1.87
C ALA A 434 -7.73 -7.56 -1.69
N HIS A 435 -8.75 -7.56 -2.54
CA HIS A 435 -9.79 -8.57 -2.50
C HIS A 435 -9.38 -9.81 -3.30
N ASP A 436 -9.50 -10.93 -2.67
CA ASP A 436 -9.34 -12.24 -3.32
C ASP A 436 -10.64 -12.59 -4.05
N ILE A 437 -10.56 -12.93 -5.31
CA ILE A 437 -11.72 -13.32 -6.11
C ILE A 437 -11.67 -14.84 -6.29
N PRO A 438 -12.45 -15.60 -5.51
CA PRO A 438 -12.45 -17.06 -5.62
C PRO A 438 -12.83 -17.50 -7.04
N GLY A 439 -12.12 -18.49 -7.56
CA GLY A 439 -12.39 -19.05 -8.90
C GLY A 439 -11.88 -18.19 -10.06
N LEU A 440 -11.05 -17.17 -9.82
CA LEU A 440 -10.49 -16.36 -10.90
C LEU A 440 -9.56 -17.19 -11.79
N PHE A 441 -10.00 -17.49 -13.01
CA PHE A 441 -9.30 -18.33 -13.96
C PHE A 441 -8.58 -17.51 -15.04
N LEU A 442 -9.18 -16.42 -15.52
CA LEU A 442 -8.60 -15.57 -16.56
C LEU A 442 -8.48 -14.13 -16.09
N ASN A 443 -7.31 -13.55 -16.30
CA ASN A 443 -7.04 -12.13 -16.04
C ASN A 443 -6.49 -11.50 -17.33
N ILE A 444 -7.19 -10.51 -17.85
CA ILE A 444 -6.81 -9.77 -19.05
C ILE A 444 -6.42 -8.35 -18.65
N LEU A 445 -5.16 -7.98 -18.87
CA LEU A 445 -4.63 -6.63 -18.63
C LEU A 445 -4.44 -5.93 -19.97
N THR A 446 -5.35 -5.04 -20.34
CA THR A 446 -5.21 -4.25 -21.56
C THR A 446 -4.34 -3.02 -21.35
N VAL A 447 -4.10 -2.62 -20.10
CA VAL A 447 -3.37 -1.41 -19.71
C VAL A 447 -1.86 -1.64 -19.74
N ALA A 448 -1.14 -0.77 -20.44
CA ALA A 448 0.33 -0.75 -20.43
C ALA A 448 0.84 -0.09 -19.15
N LEU A 449 1.06 -0.89 -18.11
CA LEU A 449 1.57 -0.46 -16.81
C LEU A 449 3.11 -0.48 -16.80
N SER A 450 3.72 0.63 -16.37
CA SER A 450 5.18 0.74 -16.16
C SER A 450 5.60 0.27 -14.76
N SER A 451 4.77 0.49 -13.74
CA SER A 451 5.10 0.20 -12.34
C SER A 451 5.17 -1.31 -12.09
N THR A 452 6.31 -1.78 -11.57
CA THR A 452 6.52 -3.16 -11.11
C THR A 452 5.50 -3.57 -10.07
N GLN A 453 5.18 -2.67 -9.15
CA GLN A 453 4.20 -2.90 -8.10
C GLN A 453 2.79 -3.13 -8.64
N SER A 454 2.32 -2.25 -9.54
CA SER A 454 1.00 -2.38 -10.16
C SER A 454 0.88 -3.67 -10.98
N ASN A 455 1.94 -4.04 -11.71
CA ASN A 455 2.01 -5.30 -12.45
C ASN A 455 1.91 -6.51 -11.52
N LYS A 456 2.69 -6.54 -10.42
CA LYS A 456 2.65 -7.63 -9.42
C LYS A 456 1.29 -7.71 -8.71
N GLN A 457 0.65 -6.59 -8.43
CA GLN A 457 -0.70 -6.57 -7.84
C GLN A 457 -1.75 -7.11 -8.80
N THR A 458 -1.67 -6.77 -10.09
CA THR A 458 -2.62 -7.23 -11.09
C THR A 458 -2.54 -8.76 -11.30
N ILE A 459 -1.34 -9.31 -11.55
CA ILE A 459 -1.16 -10.76 -11.65
C ILE A 459 -1.40 -11.47 -10.33
N GLY A 460 -1.15 -10.78 -9.21
CA GLY A 460 -1.35 -11.27 -7.85
C GLY A 460 -2.80 -11.57 -7.48
N ARG A 461 -3.78 -11.27 -8.33
CA ARG A 461 -5.20 -11.66 -8.17
C ARG A 461 -5.44 -13.13 -8.46
N LEU A 462 -4.66 -13.70 -9.35
CA LEU A 462 -4.76 -15.11 -9.67
C LEU A 462 -4.24 -15.97 -8.52
N ARG A 463 -4.94 -17.06 -8.25
CA ARG A 463 -4.60 -18.07 -7.23
C ARG A 463 -4.45 -19.43 -7.89
N PRO A 464 -3.68 -20.36 -7.30
CA PRO A 464 -3.76 -21.75 -7.70
C PRO A 464 -5.21 -22.23 -7.65
N LEU A 465 -5.67 -22.89 -8.70
CA LEU A 465 -6.95 -23.55 -8.77
C LEU A 465 -6.75 -25.06 -8.54
N LYS A 466 -7.79 -25.76 -8.09
CA LYS A 466 -7.66 -27.18 -7.75
C LYS A 466 -7.36 -28.05 -8.97
N ASP A 467 -8.03 -27.77 -10.08
CA ASP A 467 -8.07 -28.68 -11.24
C ASP A 467 -7.36 -28.13 -12.47
N THR A 468 -6.91 -26.87 -12.44
CA THR A 468 -6.29 -26.21 -13.59
C THR A 468 -5.41 -25.06 -13.16
N ASN A 469 -4.61 -24.54 -14.08
CA ASN A 469 -3.79 -23.36 -13.86
C ASN A 469 -4.41 -22.13 -14.52
N PRO A 470 -4.44 -20.96 -13.82
CA PRO A 470 -5.02 -19.75 -14.36
C PRO A 470 -4.16 -19.12 -15.46
N PHE A 471 -4.82 -18.31 -16.28
CA PHE A 471 -4.21 -17.56 -17.37
C PHE A 471 -4.13 -16.06 -17.05
N PHE A 472 -3.01 -15.47 -17.42
CA PHE A 472 -2.80 -14.03 -17.41
C PHE A 472 -2.42 -13.54 -18.80
N TYR A 473 -3.29 -12.75 -19.41
CA TYR A 473 -3.04 -12.09 -20.68
C TYR A 473 -2.73 -10.62 -20.45
N PHE A 474 -1.70 -10.11 -21.10
CA PHE A 474 -1.47 -8.67 -21.17
C PHE A 474 -1.20 -8.23 -22.61
N PHE A 475 -1.71 -7.05 -22.94
CA PHE A 475 -1.72 -6.55 -24.29
C PHE A 475 -0.60 -5.56 -24.54
N SER A 476 0.03 -5.63 -25.72
CA SER A 476 1.11 -4.74 -26.13
C SER A 476 0.95 -4.36 -27.61
N CYS A 477 0.88 -3.06 -27.88
CA CYS A 477 0.87 -2.54 -29.24
C CYS A 477 2.29 -2.44 -29.76
N GLU A 478 2.59 -3.09 -30.91
CA GLU A 478 3.94 -3.07 -31.51
C GLU A 478 4.32 -1.68 -32.04
N ASP A 479 3.33 -0.89 -32.47
CA ASP A 479 3.53 0.46 -33.00
C ASP A 479 3.80 1.52 -31.92
N ILE A 480 3.72 1.15 -30.61
CA ILE A 480 3.95 2.04 -29.48
C ILE A 480 5.18 1.56 -28.70
N ILE A 481 6.27 2.30 -28.80
CA ILE A 481 7.57 1.91 -28.23
C ILE A 481 7.51 1.68 -26.70
N GLN A 482 6.69 2.44 -25.98
CA GLN A 482 6.50 2.29 -24.54
C GLN A 482 5.83 0.95 -24.19
N HIS A 483 4.89 0.45 -25.02
CA HIS A 483 4.29 -0.86 -24.82
C HIS A 483 5.32 -1.97 -24.93
N MET A 484 6.22 -1.89 -25.89
CA MET A 484 7.26 -2.89 -26.11
C MET A 484 8.31 -2.88 -25.00
N HIS A 485 8.70 -1.70 -24.49
CA HIS A 485 9.56 -1.57 -23.32
C HIS A 485 8.92 -2.22 -22.08
N TYR A 486 7.65 -1.93 -21.81
CA TYR A 486 6.93 -2.50 -20.66
C TYR A 486 6.70 -4.01 -20.81
N GLN A 487 6.51 -4.51 -22.03
CA GLN A 487 6.43 -5.94 -22.32
C GLN A 487 7.71 -6.66 -21.92
N SER A 488 8.86 -6.16 -22.34
CA SER A 488 10.16 -6.75 -22.06
C SER A 488 10.43 -6.85 -20.54
N ALA A 489 10.14 -5.78 -19.79
CA ALA A 489 10.29 -5.75 -18.34
C ALA A 489 9.37 -6.74 -17.61
N LYS A 490 8.16 -6.99 -18.12
CA LYS A 490 7.17 -7.88 -17.48
C LYS A 490 7.61 -9.34 -17.43
N LYS A 491 8.43 -9.79 -18.36
CA LYS A 491 8.95 -11.18 -18.38
C LYS A 491 9.70 -11.51 -17.08
N GLU A 492 10.51 -10.58 -16.58
CA GLU A 492 11.26 -10.73 -15.32
C GLU A 492 10.37 -10.47 -14.09
N GLN A 493 9.51 -9.45 -14.16
CA GLN A 493 8.61 -9.09 -13.06
C GLN A 493 7.65 -10.21 -12.65
N TYR A 494 7.31 -11.11 -13.58
CA TYR A 494 6.36 -12.21 -13.36
C TYR A 494 7.03 -13.57 -13.14
N TYR A 495 8.37 -13.61 -13.04
CA TYR A 495 9.13 -14.85 -12.97
C TYR A 495 8.66 -15.78 -11.85
N ASP A 496 8.40 -15.25 -10.66
CA ASP A 496 8.04 -16.02 -9.46
C ASP A 496 6.75 -16.86 -9.59
N LYS A 497 5.83 -16.45 -10.48
CA LYS A 497 4.51 -17.11 -10.65
C LYS A 497 4.35 -17.80 -12.00
N LYS A 498 5.34 -17.67 -12.85
CA LYS A 498 5.29 -18.06 -14.26
C LYS A 498 5.47 -19.56 -14.45
N LEU A 499 4.39 -20.29 -14.71
CA LEU A 499 4.43 -21.68 -15.19
C LEU A 499 4.88 -21.73 -16.66
N SER A 500 4.32 -20.88 -17.52
CA SER A 500 4.76 -20.71 -18.90
C SER A 500 4.63 -19.25 -19.35
N TYR A 501 5.42 -18.87 -20.35
CA TYR A 501 5.37 -17.53 -20.96
C TYR A 501 5.40 -17.67 -22.49
N GLN A 502 4.44 -17.05 -23.16
CA GLN A 502 4.38 -17.01 -24.62
C GLN A 502 4.03 -15.60 -25.11
N VAL A 503 4.62 -15.23 -26.26
CA VAL A 503 4.24 -14.03 -27.00
C VAL A 503 3.37 -14.49 -28.16
N ILE A 504 2.14 -13.98 -28.23
CA ILE A 504 1.14 -14.35 -29.20
C ILE A 504 0.86 -13.15 -30.11
N PRO A 505 1.19 -13.22 -31.40
CA PRO A 505 0.82 -12.15 -32.34
C PRO A 505 -0.69 -12.21 -32.62
N TYR A 506 -1.37 -11.06 -32.50
CA TYR A 506 -2.76 -10.94 -32.93
C TYR A 506 -2.80 -10.68 -34.44
N GLN A 507 -3.53 -11.51 -35.18
CA GLN A 507 -3.47 -11.54 -36.63
C GLN A 507 -4.17 -10.34 -37.30
N THR A 508 -5.14 -9.74 -36.62
CA THR A 508 -5.93 -8.65 -37.17
C THR A 508 -5.42 -7.28 -36.64
N TYR A 509 -5.33 -6.32 -37.55
CA TYR A 509 -5.00 -4.94 -37.15
C TYR A 509 -6.21 -4.27 -36.49
N ILE A 510 -5.98 -3.55 -35.38
CA ILE A 510 -7.01 -2.78 -34.67
C ILE A 510 -7.05 -1.30 -35.06
#